data_20c7cf23275b549103c11ca53920e528
#
_entry.id   20c7cf23275b549103c11ca53920e528
#
_cell.length_a   1.000
_cell.length_b   1.000
_cell.length_c   1.000
_cell.angle_alpha   90.00
_cell.angle_beta   90.00
_cell.angle_gamma   90.00
#
_symmetry.space_group_name_H-M   'P 1'
#
loop_
_entity.id
_entity.type
_entity.pdbx_description
1 polymer ?
#
loop_
_entity_poly.entity_id
_entity_poly.type
_entity_poly.pdbx_seq_one_letter_code
_entity_poly.pdbx_strand_id
1 'polypeptide(L)'
;MVIASIMACSMLAGCGSSNSGETGNGSEVSSETEGTAEEADGAEAASGDPVTITFMHDWPEHEAAFTKIVEDFEAANPNIKVETQVITWDVLTQTLTTDFAAGEAPDVACCWSSQMGSFNALGGVYDLTPYMDANDGEWRNSLLTSAVQVGTVNDQVFCVPFRTTSTVLAYNKTMMEENGWEVPKNVDEMEALMDKVKEKDIKPLIVPGTPGGYHFDTVAQTFALYNLYDSGQLTTPEYLSGRDPKVSDAFTKAGTKLRDWMDKGYIDATGLSMTREDASGQFYQQKGLFIFMNNNELGDMEKNAKEAGFEIGVMGFPAPEGHPQLLFNFGADSFMVYSGTEHPDEAVKFLQYITSEEVQQEFGNSTGSVMANKNCSYENENQATFSKIFSESESYRINYDYNAGDVGGDVAKVTSNFVADPSVTPEEYGQQVEETFTKCLEENG
;
A
#
# COMPACT_ATOMS: atom_id res chain seq x y z
N MET A 1 -0.45 -29.60 39.93
CA MET A 1 0.23 -29.18 41.15
C MET A 1 0.22 -27.68 41.16
N VAL A 2 -0.60 -27.15 41.98
CA VAL A 2 -1.03 -25.78 42.25
C VAL A 2 0.16 -24.96 42.76
N ILE A 3 0.28 -23.70 42.41
CA ILE A 3 0.50 -22.60 43.35
C ILE A 3 0.06 -21.29 42.67
N ALA A 4 -1.03 -20.76 43.23
CA ALA A 4 -1.45 -19.37 43.07
C ALA A 4 -0.69 -18.52 44.08
N SER A 5 -0.41 -17.27 43.76
CA SER A 5 -0.10 -16.26 44.75
C SER A 5 -0.75 -14.93 44.34
N ILE A 6 -1.74 -14.64 45.11
CA ILE A 6 -2.41 -13.33 45.22
C ILE A 6 -1.55 -12.48 46.15
N MET A 7 -1.39 -11.18 45.83
CA MET A 7 -1.12 -10.18 46.87
C MET A 7 -1.77 -8.83 46.50
N ALA A 8 -2.55 -8.38 47.43
CA ALA A 8 -3.44 -7.25 47.38
C ALA A 8 -2.84 -5.96 47.98
N CYS A 9 -3.40 -4.85 47.55
CA CYS A 9 -3.67 -3.57 48.20
C CYS A 9 -2.67 -2.97 49.21
N SER A 10 -2.35 -1.70 49.02
CA SER A 10 -2.57 -0.72 50.10
C SER A 10 -2.69 0.71 49.53
N MET A 11 -3.86 1.30 49.83
CA MET A 11 -4.13 2.74 49.75
C MET A 11 -3.40 3.43 50.92
N LEU A 12 -2.98 4.67 50.69
CA LEU A 12 -2.84 5.66 51.77
C LEU A 12 -3.15 7.05 51.24
N ALA A 13 -4.22 7.60 51.77
CA ALA A 13 -4.64 8.97 51.64
C ALA A 13 -3.82 9.85 52.62
N GLY A 14 -3.60 11.10 52.26
CA GLY A 14 -3.02 12.11 53.13
C GLY A 14 -3.48 13.51 52.72
N CYS A 15 -4.46 14.05 53.45
CA CYS A 15 -4.93 15.43 53.45
C CYS A 15 -4.01 16.36 54.22
N GLY A 16 -4.05 17.67 53.89
CA GLY A 16 -3.62 18.79 54.74
C GLY A 16 -3.27 20.00 53.92
N SER A 17 -4.05 20.94 53.67
CA SER A 17 -4.73 22.06 54.37
C SER A 17 -3.82 23.28 54.65
N SER A 18 -4.20 24.39 54.00
CA SER A 18 -4.30 25.82 54.42
C SER A 18 -3.03 26.59 54.80
N ASN A 19 -2.77 27.80 54.35
CA ASN A 19 -3.45 29.05 54.68
C ASN A 19 -2.68 30.30 54.14
N SER A 20 -3.40 31.21 53.57
CA SER A 20 -3.54 32.69 53.76
C SER A 20 -2.34 33.60 53.91
N GLY A 21 -2.46 34.80 53.31
CA GLY A 21 -2.04 36.12 53.76
C GLY A 21 -1.36 36.93 52.65
N GLU A 22 -1.97 37.82 52.04
CA GLU A 22 -2.38 39.22 52.28
C GLU A 22 -1.31 40.25 51.92
N THR A 23 -1.74 41.14 51.02
CA THR A 23 -1.62 42.61 50.92
C THR A 23 -0.30 43.29 50.56
N GLY A 24 -0.42 44.24 49.62
CA GLY A 24 0.49 45.37 49.50
C GLY A 24 0.44 46.13 48.16
N ASN A 25 -0.42 47.06 48.13
CA ASN A 25 -0.72 48.26 47.38
C ASN A 25 0.48 49.14 46.98
N GLY A 26 0.38 49.84 45.80
CA GLY A 26 1.13 51.09 45.61
C GLY A 26 1.44 51.48 44.16
N SER A 27 0.54 52.22 43.56
CA SER A 27 0.64 53.53 42.83
C SER A 27 1.63 53.72 41.68
N GLU A 28 1.05 53.99 40.50
CA GLU A 28 1.21 55.10 39.56
C GLU A 28 2.61 55.72 39.31
N VAL A 29 3.00 55.84 38.05
CA VAL A 29 3.08 57.11 37.31
C VAL A 29 3.30 56.88 35.82
N SER A 30 2.52 57.56 35.01
CA SER A 30 2.50 57.74 33.56
C SER A 30 3.73 58.39 32.96
N SER A 31 4.11 58.01 31.72
CA SER A 31 4.53 59.00 30.70
C SER A 31 4.32 58.48 29.30
N GLU A 32 3.57 59.24 28.54
CA GLU A 32 3.27 59.12 27.11
C GLU A 32 4.54 59.30 26.28
N THR A 33 4.70 58.51 25.22
CA THR A 33 5.42 58.92 24.01
C THR A 33 4.80 58.23 22.80
N GLU A 34 4.20 59.03 21.91
CA GLU A 34 3.69 58.62 20.60
C GLU A 34 4.81 58.09 19.70
N GLY A 35 4.58 56.95 19.07
CA GLY A 35 5.38 56.40 17.99
C GLY A 35 4.47 55.60 17.08
N THR A 36 4.33 56.08 15.87
CA THR A 36 3.53 55.52 14.76
C THR A 36 3.83 54.06 14.53
N ALA A 37 2.79 53.24 14.62
CA ALA A 37 2.82 51.82 14.23
C ALA A 37 2.45 51.68 12.75
N GLU A 38 3.33 51.05 11.98
CA GLU A 38 2.98 50.41 10.71
C GLU A 38 2.18 49.15 11.06
N GLU A 39 1.03 49.02 10.42
CA GLU A 39 0.18 47.86 10.49
C GLU A 39 0.90 46.67 9.84
N ALA A 40 1.40 45.73 10.66
CA ALA A 40 1.68 44.36 10.23
C ALA A 40 0.37 43.59 10.35
N ASP A 41 -0.09 43.07 9.24
CA ASP A 41 -1.24 42.20 9.07
C ASP A 41 -1.11 41.02 10.07
N GLY A 42 -1.94 41.07 11.10
CA GLY A 42 -1.89 40.09 12.17
C GLY A 42 -2.66 38.82 11.75
N ALA A 43 -1.94 37.70 11.65
CA ALA A 43 -2.57 36.41 11.72
C ALA A 43 -3.38 36.33 13.03
N GLU A 44 -4.69 36.17 12.93
CA GLU A 44 -5.56 35.86 14.06
C GLU A 44 -5.08 34.54 14.71
N ALA A 45 -4.46 34.65 15.86
CA ALA A 45 -4.22 33.49 16.71
C ALA A 45 -5.59 32.96 17.14
N ALA A 46 -5.97 31.79 16.64
CA ALA A 46 -7.18 31.09 17.06
C ALA A 46 -7.13 30.87 18.58
N SER A 47 -8.01 31.51 19.32
CA SER A 47 -8.11 31.43 20.79
C SER A 47 -9.01 30.24 21.17
N GLY A 48 -8.52 29.02 21.00
CA GLY A 48 -9.13 27.80 21.52
C GLY A 48 -8.12 27.00 22.31
N ASP A 49 -8.56 26.12 23.21
CA ASP A 49 -7.70 25.14 23.84
C ASP A 49 -7.10 24.24 22.74
N PRO A 50 -5.85 23.80 22.85
CA PRO A 50 -5.23 22.92 21.86
C PRO A 50 -6.06 21.64 21.67
N VAL A 51 -6.34 21.31 20.40
CA VAL A 51 -6.98 20.05 20.03
C VAL A 51 -5.90 18.97 19.94
N THR A 52 -6.17 17.80 20.51
CA THR A 52 -5.29 16.64 20.35
C THR A 52 -5.98 15.63 19.46
N ILE A 53 -5.31 15.22 18.37
CA ILE A 53 -5.73 14.10 17.52
C ILE A 53 -4.77 12.93 17.71
N THR A 54 -5.27 11.73 17.59
CA THR A 54 -4.51 10.48 17.66
C THR A 54 -4.20 9.99 16.25
N PHE A 55 -2.95 9.56 16.03
CA PHE A 55 -2.45 9.08 14.75
C PHE A 55 -1.81 7.71 14.89
N MET A 56 -2.28 6.70 14.12
CA MET A 56 -1.73 5.35 14.11
C MET A 56 -1.07 5.02 12.76
N HIS A 57 0.14 4.46 12.79
CA HIS A 57 0.78 3.88 11.61
C HIS A 57 1.46 2.53 11.90
N ASP A 58 1.71 1.74 10.86
CA ASP A 58 2.25 0.38 10.94
C ASP A 58 3.65 0.23 10.31
N TRP A 59 4.42 1.32 10.26
CA TRP A 59 5.78 1.35 9.70
C TRP A 59 6.81 1.75 10.78
N PRO A 60 7.16 0.85 11.70
CA PRO A 60 8.15 1.15 12.76
C PRO A 60 9.53 1.49 12.19
N GLU A 61 9.88 0.97 10.99
CA GLU A 61 11.12 1.29 10.28
C GLU A 61 11.18 2.75 9.80
N HIS A 62 10.04 3.42 9.69
CA HIS A 62 9.92 4.83 9.27
C HIS A 62 9.51 5.77 10.41
N GLU A 63 9.56 5.31 11.66
CA GLU A 63 9.14 6.09 12.84
C GLU A 63 9.81 7.48 12.91
N ALA A 64 11.12 7.55 12.60
CA ALA A 64 11.84 8.83 12.59
C ALA A 64 11.29 9.82 11.54
N ALA A 65 10.87 9.34 10.38
CA ALA A 65 10.29 10.18 9.34
C ALA A 65 8.91 10.69 9.77
N PHE A 66 8.08 9.85 10.35
CA PHE A 66 6.76 10.26 10.86
C PHE A 66 6.89 11.21 12.07
N THR A 67 7.85 10.98 12.97
CA THR A 67 8.12 11.92 14.08
C THR A 67 8.40 13.32 13.53
N LYS A 68 9.28 13.42 12.52
CA LYS A 68 9.58 14.72 11.88
C LYS A 68 8.34 15.34 11.24
N ILE A 69 7.54 14.57 10.52
CA ILE A 69 6.28 15.04 9.89
C ILE A 69 5.35 15.63 10.96
N VAL A 70 5.19 14.94 12.09
CA VAL A 70 4.33 15.40 13.20
C VAL A 70 4.90 16.69 13.81
N GLU A 71 6.19 16.75 14.10
CA GLU A 71 6.86 17.95 14.65
C GLU A 71 6.67 19.17 13.73
N ASP A 72 6.87 19.00 12.44
CA ASP A 72 6.73 20.07 11.45
C ASP A 72 5.25 20.51 11.31
N PHE A 73 4.31 19.56 11.32
CA PHE A 73 2.89 19.87 11.32
C PHE A 73 2.46 20.65 12.56
N GLU A 74 2.88 20.24 13.75
CA GLU A 74 2.59 20.93 15.02
C GLU A 74 3.21 22.33 15.05
N ALA A 75 4.41 22.50 14.52
CA ALA A 75 5.05 23.81 14.40
C ALA A 75 4.26 24.77 13.51
N ALA A 76 3.69 24.26 12.43
CA ALA A 76 2.82 25.03 11.52
C ALA A 76 1.40 25.21 12.08
N ASN A 77 0.95 24.37 13.03
CA ASN A 77 -0.39 24.34 13.60
C ASN A 77 -0.33 24.28 15.14
N PRO A 78 0.09 25.35 15.84
CA PRO A 78 0.38 25.30 17.27
C PRO A 78 -0.82 24.98 18.17
N ASN A 79 -2.02 25.04 17.63
CA ASN A 79 -3.29 24.68 18.31
C ASN A 79 -3.72 23.22 18.07
N ILE A 80 -2.93 22.44 17.31
CA ILE A 80 -3.20 21.00 17.10
C ILE A 80 -2.00 20.21 17.61
N LYS A 81 -2.28 19.15 18.39
CA LYS A 81 -1.31 18.16 18.84
C LYS A 81 -1.62 16.82 18.21
N VAL A 82 -0.59 16.04 17.91
CA VAL A 82 -0.72 14.71 17.30
C VAL A 82 -0.03 13.68 18.19
N GLU A 83 -0.82 12.80 18.80
CA GLU A 83 -0.30 11.67 19.58
C GLU A 83 -0.17 10.45 18.67
N THR A 84 1.08 10.03 18.42
CA THR A 84 1.37 8.92 17.50
C THR A 84 1.38 7.58 18.21
N GLN A 85 0.76 6.58 17.57
CA GLN A 85 0.79 5.17 17.96
C GLN A 85 1.44 4.36 16.83
N VAL A 86 2.38 3.49 17.17
CA VAL A 86 3.04 2.61 16.21
C VAL A 86 2.68 1.17 16.52
N ILE A 87 2.20 0.46 15.50
CA ILE A 87 1.89 -0.98 15.58
C ILE A 87 2.63 -1.73 14.46
N THR A 88 2.43 -3.03 14.36
CA THR A 88 2.95 -3.82 13.23
C THR A 88 1.84 -4.16 12.25
N TRP A 89 2.19 -4.31 10.97
CA TRP A 89 1.24 -4.52 9.88
C TRP A 89 0.33 -5.76 10.07
N ASP A 90 0.84 -6.82 10.70
CA ASP A 90 0.15 -8.10 10.90
C ASP A 90 -1.02 -8.01 11.89
N VAL A 91 -1.05 -7.00 12.77
CA VAL A 91 -2.15 -6.77 13.72
C VAL A 91 -3.06 -5.60 13.36
N LEU A 92 -2.70 -4.80 12.35
CA LEU A 92 -3.40 -3.57 11.98
C LEU A 92 -4.92 -3.78 11.77
N THR A 93 -5.28 -4.71 10.88
CA THR A 93 -6.70 -4.97 10.54
C THR A 93 -7.51 -5.39 11.75
N GLN A 94 -6.97 -6.28 12.59
CA GLN A 94 -7.67 -6.76 13.77
C GLN A 94 -7.79 -5.66 14.82
N THR A 95 -6.76 -4.86 15.02
CA THR A 95 -6.77 -3.73 15.96
C THR A 95 -7.85 -2.74 15.56
N LEU A 96 -7.85 -2.24 14.33
CA LEU A 96 -8.84 -1.29 13.85
C LEU A 96 -10.27 -1.84 13.92
N THR A 97 -10.48 -3.12 13.56
CA THR A 97 -11.81 -3.75 13.65
C THR A 97 -12.31 -3.78 15.10
N THR A 98 -11.42 -4.06 16.04
CA THR A 98 -11.75 -4.08 17.47
C THR A 98 -12.05 -2.68 18.00
N ASP A 99 -11.23 -1.70 17.60
CA ASP A 99 -11.34 -0.32 18.03
C ASP A 99 -12.61 0.34 17.48
N PHE A 100 -13.01 0.04 16.23
CA PHE A 100 -14.31 0.47 15.68
C PHE A 100 -15.48 -0.06 16.50
N ALA A 101 -15.44 -1.34 16.88
CA ALA A 101 -16.49 -1.95 17.68
C ALA A 101 -16.56 -1.39 19.10
N ALA A 102 -15.42 -0.95 19.64
CA ALA A 102 -15.32 -0.31 20.96
C ALA A 102 -15.67 1.19 20.93
N GLY A 103 -15.61 1.84 19.77
CA GLY A 103 -15.74 3.29 19.63
C GLY A 103 -14.50 4.05 20.11
N GLU A 104 -13.32 3.42 20.07
CA GLU A 104 -12.04 3.91 20.62
C GLU A 104 -10.92 3.97 19.54
N ALA A 105 -11.29 3.96 18.27
CA ALA A 105 -10.30 4.03 17.18
C ALA A 105 -9.59 5.38 17.14
N PRO A 106 -8.31 5.42 16.72
CA PRO A 106 -7.57 6.66 16.56
C PRO A 106 -8.21 7.55 15.47
N ASP A 107 -8.11 8.88 15.65
CA ASP A 107 -8.71 9.87 14.75
C ASP A 107 -8.21 9.69 13.31
N VAL A 108 -6.92 9.40 13.15
CA VAL A 108 -6.27 9.09 11.87
C VAL A 108 -5.54 7.76 12.00
N ALA A 109 -5.77 6.85 11.07
CA ALA A 109 -5.06 5.58 11.06
C ALA A 109 -4.59 5.21 9.65
N CYS A 110 -3.43 4.54 9.58
CA CYS A 110 -3.04 3.86 8.35
C CYS A 110 -4.00 2.71 8.05
N CYS A 111 -4.14 2.39 6.80
CA CYS A 111 -5.00 1.31 6.30
C CYS A 111 -4.55 0.88 4.92
N TRP A 112 -4.93 -0.32 4.55
CA TRP A 112 -4.85 -0.71 3.15
C TRP A 112 -6.13 -0.26 2.45
N SER A 113 -5.98 0.46 1.37
CA SER A 113 -7.12 0.96 0.59
C SER A 113 -8.13 -0.14 0.21
N SER A 114 -7.68 -1.39 0.09
CA SER A 114 -8.53 -2.57 -0.15
C SER A 114 -9.49 -2.91 0.99
N GLN A 115 -9.31 -2.36 2.19
CA GLN A 115 -10.14 -2.66 3.37
C GLN A 115 -11.34 -1.71 3.50
N MET A 116 -11.41 -0.66 2.68
CA MET A 116 -12.40 0.41 2.87
C MET A 116 -13.84 -0.07 2.81
N GLY A 117 -14.16 -1.06 1.98
CA GLY A 117 -15.49 -1.65 1.96
C GLY A 117 -15.89 -2.30 3.27
N SER A 118 -15.02 -3.14 3.83
CA SER A 118 -15.24 -3.79 5.13
C SER A 118 -15.32 -2.79 6.27
N PHE A 119 -14.41 -1.81 6.30
CA PHE A 119 -14.38 -0.79 7.35
C PHE A 119 -15.58 0.16 7.27
N ASN A 120 -16.03 0.50 6.06
CA ASN A 120 -17.27 1.26 5.85
C ASN A 120 -18.50 0.47 6.30
N ALA A 121 -18.56 -0.82 6.02
CA ALA A 121 -19.67 -1.68 6.49
C ALA A 121 -19.74 -1.77 8.03
N LEU A 122 -18.60 -1.65 8.71
CA LEU A 122 -18.52 -1.54 10.16
C LEU A 122 -18.86 -0.13 10.68
N GLY A 123 -19.03 0.86 9.79
CA GLY A 123 -19.25 2.25 10.18
C GLY A 123 -18.00 2.93 10.75
N GLY A 124 -16.80 2.37 10.51
CA GLY A 124 -15.55 2.83 11.12
C GLY A 124 -14.85 3.98 10.39
N VAL A 125 -15.26 4.30 9.14
CA VAL A 125 -14.54 5.27 8.30
C VAL A 125 -15.38 6.50 7.96
N TYR A 126 -14.72 7.65 7.93
CA TYR A 126 -15.32 8.95 7.61
C TYR A 126 -15.32 9.19 6.09
N ASP A 127 -16.39 9.77 5.55
CA ASP A 127 -16.47 10.15 4.13
C ASP A 127 -15.63 11.40 3.86
N LEU A 128 -14.52 11.22 3.17
CA LEU A 128 -13.59 12.28 2.80
C LEU A 128 -13.96 12.98 1.47
N THR A 129 -14.99 12.51 0.77
CA THR A 129 -15.40 13.04 -0.54
C THR A 129 -15.59 14.56 -0.54
N PRO A 130 -16.29 15.17 0.45
CA PRO A 130 -16.48 16.61 0.45
C PRO A 130 -15.18 17.42 0.52
N TYR A 131 -14.17 16.92 1.25
CA TYR A 131 -12.86 17.58 1.35
C TYR A 131 -12.02 17.34 0.09
N MET A 132 -12.09 16.12 -0.47
CA MET A 132 -11.36 15.77 -1.69
C MET A 132 -11.85 16.57 -2.90
N ASP A 133 -13.13 16.90 -2.95
CA ASP A 133 -13.76 17.64 -4.05
C ASP A 133 -13.80 19.16 -3.82
N ALA A 134 -13.41 19.63 -2.62
CA ALA A 134 -13.29 21.06 -2.35
C ALA A 134 -12.25 21.73 -3.27
N ASN A 135 -12.42 23.04 -3.50
CA ASN A 135 -11.51 23.84 -4.32
C ASN A 135 -11.25 23.22 -5.72
N ASP A 136 -12.33 22.87 -6.43
CA ASP A 136 -12.26 22.20 -7.74
C ASP A 136 -11.47 20.86 -7.73
N GLY A 137 -11.43 20.20 -6.58
CA GLY A 137 -10.76 18.92 -6.40
C GLY A 137 -9.23 19.01 -6.36
N GLU A 138 -8.67 20.15 -5.94
CA GLU A 138 -7.22 20.37 -5.92
C GLU A 138 -6.48 19.22 -5.19
N TRP A 139 -6.96 18.84 -4.02
CA TRP A 139 -6.36 17.74 -3.25
C TRP A 139 -6.47 16.40 -3.98
N ARG A 140 -7.69 16.03 -4.44
CA ARG A 140 -7.89 14.82 -5.25
C ARG A 140 -6.99 14.80 -6.48
N ASN A 141 -6.89 15.93 -7.16
CA ASN A 141 -6.13 16.07 -8.40
C ASN A 141 -4.60 16.08 -8.20
N SER A 142 -4.09 16.26 -6.99
CA SER A 142 -2.66 16.12 -6.69
C SER A 142 -2.23 14.66 -6.55
N LEU A 143 -3.16 13.74 -6.35
CA LEU A 143 -2.90 12.33 -6.12
C LEU A 143 -3.09 11.50 -7.40
N LEU A 144 -2.45 10.33 -7.44
CA LEU A 144 -2.66 9.35 -8.52
C LEU A 144 -4.11 8.86 -8.51
N THR A 145 -4.81 9.05 -9.62
CA THR A 145 -6.22 8.71 -9.76
C THR A 145 -6.48 7.23 -9.41
N SER A 146 -5.66 6.31 -9.93
CA SER A 146 -5.76 4.88 -9.64
C SER A 146 -5.63 4.57 -8.13
N ALA A 147 -4.77 5.30 -7.42
CA ALA A 147 -4.59 5.11 -5.98
C ALA A 147 -5.79 5.63 -5.17
N VAL A 148 -6.38 6.75 -5.56
CA VAL A 148 -7.62 7.28 -4.94
C VAL A 148 -8.79 6.33 -5.17
N GLN A 149 -8.92 5.82 -6.39
CA GLN A 149 -10.01 4.91 -6.79
C GLN A 149 -10.05 3.66 -5.91
N VAL A 150 -8.89 3.10 -5.55
CA VAL A 150 -8.81 1.91 -4.69
C VAL A 150 -9.43 2.13 -3.31
N GLY A 151 -9.40 3.34 -2.78
CA GLY A 151 -10.01 3.74 -1.50
C GLY A 151 -11.44 4.25 -1.64
N THR A 152 -12.04 4.16 -2.84
CA THR A 152 -13.38 4.66 -3.16
C THR A 152 -14.39 3.50 -3.13
N VAL A 153 -15.49 3.67 -2.42
CA VAL A 153 -16.58 2.70 -2.32
C VAL A 153 -17.90 3.41 -2.59
N ASN A 154 -18.69 2.96 -3.58
CA ASN A 154 -19.94 3.59 -3.98
C ASN A 154 -19.81 5.11 -4.23
N ASP A 155 -18.79 5.51 -4.97
CA ASP A 155 -18.44 6.91 -5.28
C ASP A 155 -18.01 7.78 -4.08
N GLN A 156 -17.84 7.19 -2.89
CA GLN A 156 -17.35 7.87 -1.69
C GLN A 156 -15.89 7.48 -1.40
N VAL A 157 -15.05 8.47 -1.08
CA VAL A 157 -13.64 8.27 -0.74
C VAL A 157 -13.52 8.12 0.77
N PHE A 158 -13.02 6.97 1.23
CA PHE A 158 -12.87 6.65 2.65
C PHE A 158 -11.42 6.63 3.15
N CYS A 159 -10.45 6.67 2.24
CA CYS A 159 -9.05 6.85 2.62
C CYS A 159 -8.28 7.65 1.57
N VAL A 160 -7.19 8.24 2.00
CA VAL A 160 -6.29 9.00 1.13
C VAL A 160 -5.01 8.22 0.93
N PRO A 161 -4.60 7.96 -0.31
CA PRO A 161 -3.37 7.23 -0.59
C PRO A 161 -2.15 8.04 -0.16
N PHE A 162 -1.20 7.38 0.53
CA PHE A 162 0.07 7.97 0.96
C PHE A 162 1.22 7.49 0.08
N ARG A 163 1.40 6.18 -0.03
CA ARG A 163 2.36 5.58 -0.96
C ARG A 163 1.69 4.49 -1.79
N THR A 164 2.17 4.32 -3.01
CA THR A 164 1.67 3.26 -3.90
C THR A 164 2.32 1.93 -3.58
N THR A 165 1.57 0.86 -3.76
CA THR A 165 2.08 -0.51 -3.71
C THR A 165 1.65 -1.28 -4.95
N SER A 166 2.58 -2.01 -5.56
CA SER A 166 2.28 -2.94 -6.65
C SER A 166 3.37 -3.99 -6.76
N THR A 167 2.99 -5.16 -7.25
CA THR A 167 3.94 -6.19 -7.63
C THR A 167 4.46 -5.91 -9.04
N VAL A 168 5.78 -5.85 -9.17
CA VAL A 168 6.52 -5.54 -10.40
C VAL A 168 7.67 -6.52 -10.56
N LEU A 169 8.44 -6.41 -11.64
CA LEU A 169 9.64 -7.19 -11.87
C LEU A 169 10.89 -6.36 -11.59
N ALA A 170 11.80 -6.91 -10.77
CA ALA A 170 13.20 -6.53 -10.79
C ALA A 170 13.97 -7.45 -11.75
N TYR A 171 14.99 -6.90 -12.38
CA TYR A 171 15.92 -7.66 -13.21
C TYR A 171 17.38 -7.30 -12.91
N ASN A 172 18.29 -8.23 -13.17
CA ASN A 172 19.72 -7.98 -13.06
C ASN A 172 20.17 -7.13 -14.24
N LYS A 173 20.28 -5.79 -14.02
CA LYS A 173 20.66 -4.81 -15.05
C LYS A 173 22.07 -5.06 -15.57
N THR A 174 23.02 -5.35 -14.67
CA THR A 174 24.40 -5.68 -15.05
C THR A 174 24.45 -6.89 -15.98
N MET A 175 23.71 -7.96 -15.65
CA MET A 175 23.64 -9.17 -16.49
C MET A 175 23.04 -8.86 -17.86
N MET A 176 22.01 -8.01 -17.93
CA MET A 176 21.42 -7.56 -19.20
C MET A 176 22.46 -6.86 -20.06
N GLU A 177 23.19 -5.90 -19.51
CA GLU A 177 24.21 -5.10 -20.20
C GLU A 177 25.39 -5.96 -20.67
N GLU A 178 25.92 -6.85 -19.82
CA GLU A 178 27.02 -7.75 -20.15
C GLU A 178 26.71 -8.71 -21.32
N ASN A 179 25.44 -9.08 -21.47
CA ASN A 179 24.99 -9.98 -22.53
C ASN A 179 24.40 -9.23 -23.74
N GLY A 180 24.32 -7.90 -23.71
CA GLY A 180 23.71 -7.10 -24.77
C GLY A 180 22.21 -7.39 -24.93
N TRP A 181 21.52 -7.70 -23.83
CA TRP A 181 20.08 -7.93 -23.82
C TRP A 181 19.33 -6.63 -23.56
N GLU A 182 18.20 -6.47 -24.20
CA GLU A 182 17.32 -5.31 -24.02
C GLU A 182 16.14 -5.65 -23.09
N VAL A 183 15.65 -4.66 -22.36
CA VAL A 183 14.46 -4.80 -21.51
C VAL A 183 13.25 -5.07 -22.41
N PRO A 184 12.52 -6.18 -22.21
CA PRO A 184 11.41 -6.56 -23.08
C PRO A 184 10.23 -5.61 -22.93
N LYS A 185 9.57 -5.26 -24.04
CA LYS A 185 8.45 -4.33 -24.10
C LYS A 185 7.09 -5.03 -24.09
N ASN A 186 7.06 -6.31 -24.42
CA ASN A 186 5.87 -7.14 -24.46
C ASN A 186 6.19 -8.59 -24.09
N VAL A 187 5.16 -9.41 -23.95
CA VAL A 187 5.30 -10.82 -23.53
C VAL A 187 6.15 -11.61 -24.55
N ASP A 188 6.01 -11.36 -25.85
CA ASP A 188 6.73 -12.12 -26.88
C ASP A 188 8.24 -11.81 -26.83
N GLU A 189 8.62 -10.54 -26.62
CA GLU A 189 10.00 -10.14 -26.41
C GLU A 189 10.57 -10.73 -25.10
N MET A 190 9.74 -10.80 -24.04
CA MET A 190 10.12 -11.42 -22.78
C MET A 190 10.39 -12.91 -22.96
N GLU A 191 9.53 -13.65 -23.68
CA GLU A 191 9.76 -15.07 -23.98
C GLU A 191 11.02 -15.29 -24.79
N ALA A 192 11.25 -14.46 -25.83
CA ALA A 192 12.46 -14.52 -26.63
C ALA A 192 13.74 -14.24 -25.83
N LEU A 193 13.65 -13.36 -24.83
CA LEU A 193 14.75 -13.12 -23.89
C LEU A 193 14.93 -14.30 -22.94
N MET A 194 13.86 -14.85 -22.39
CA MET A 194 13.90 -16.00 -21.48
C MET A 194 14.54 -17.25 -22.14
N ASP A 195 14.33 -17.46 -23.45
CA ASP A 195 15.02 -18.51 -24.20
C ASP A 195 16.54 -18.30 -24.21
N LYS A 196 17.01 -17.07 -24.46
CA LYS A 196 18.44 -16.75 -24.44
C LYS A 196 19.07 -16.91 -23.05
N VAL A 197 18.31 -16.56 -22.02
CA VAL A 197 18.75 -16.69 -20.62
C VAL A 197 18.97 -18.15 -20.24
N LYS A 198 18.06 -19.04 -20.65
CA LYS A 198 18.18 -20.49 -20.44
C LYS A 198 19.43 -21.10 -21.11
N GLU A 199 19.82 -20.63 -22.30
CA GLU A 199 21.04 -21.06 -22.97
C GLU A 199 22.31 -20.83 -22.13
N LYS A 200 22.23 -19.93 -21.14
CA LYS A 200 23.31 -19.60 -20.19
C LYS A 200 23.24 -20.37 -18.88
N ASP A 201 22.30 -21.30 -18.72
CA ASP A 201 22.03 -22.02 -17.46
C ASP A 201 21.61 -21.06 -16.31
N ILE A 202 20.89 -20.00 -16.66
CA ILE A 202 20.33 -19.01 -15.74
C ILE A 202 18.81 -19.20 -15.72
N LYS A 203 18.18 -19.10 -14.55
CA LYS A 203 16.72 -19.11 -14.44
C LYS A 203 16.15 -17.83 -15.06
N PRO A 204 15.24 -17.91 -16.03
CA PRO A 204 14.64 -16.71 -16.58
C PRO A 204 13.89 -15.89 -15.53
N LEU A 205 12.98 -16.52 -14.79
CA LEU A 205 12.17 -15.88 -13.74
C LEU A 205 12.18 -16.74 -12.47
N ILE A 206 12.56 -16.14 -11.36
CA ILE A 206 12.48 -16.77 -10.03
C ILE A 206 11.10 -16.49 -9.46
N VAL A 207 10.34 -17.56 -9.16
CA VAL A 207 8.96 -17.48 -8.68
C VAL A 207 8.83 -18.24 -7.37
N PRO A 208 8.79 -17.57 -6.19
CA PRO A 208 8.45 -18.20 -4.92
C PRO A 208 6.97 -18.53 -4.84
N GLY A 209 6.60 -19.57 -4.08
CA GLY A 209 5.23 -20.07 -4.00
C GLY A 209 4.68 -20.29 -2.59
N THR A 210 5.48 -20.01 -1.54
CA THR A 210 4.97 -20.13 -0.17
C THR A 210 4.09 -18.93 0.21
N PRO A 211 3.24 -19.04 1.25
CA PRO A 211 2.46 -17.93 1.76
C PRO A 211 3.33 -16.68 2.02
N GLY A 212 2.85 -15.53 1.55
CA GLY A 212 3.61 -14.27 1.57
C GLY A 212 4.43 -13.99 0.30
N GLY A 213 4.52 -14.95 -0.65
CA GLY A 213 5.20 -14.82 -1.92
C GLY A 213 4.44 -15.50 -3.06
N TYR A 214 3.15 -15.25 -3.21
CA TYR A 214 2.20 -15.90 -4.15
C TYR A 214 2.46 -15.64 -5.64
N HIS A 215 3.68 -15.70 -6.10
CA HIS A 215 3.99 -15.19 -7.43
C HIS A 215 3.62 -16.12 -8.58
N PHE A 216 3.32 -17.41 -8.35
CA PHE A 216 2.65 -18.24 -9.37
C PHE A 216 1.25 -17.72 -9.67
N ASP A 217 0.53 -17.32 -8.61
CA ASP A 217 -0.76 -16.69 -8.72
C ASP A 217 -0.64 -15.31 -9.40
N THR A 218 0.37 -14.52 -9.07
CA THR A 218 0.66 -13.24 -9.75
C THR A 218 0.83 -13.42 -11.26
N VAL A 219 1.57 -14.44 -11.72
CA VAL A 219 1.73 -14.75 -13.14
C VAL A 219 0.39 -15.11 -13.77
N ALA A 220 -0.36 -16.03 -13.14
CA ALA A 220 -1.66 -16.47 -13.65
C ALA A 220 -2.67 -15.32 -13.71
N GLN A 221 -2.77 -14.54 -12.65
CA GLN A 221 -3.71 -13.42 -12.58
C GLN A 221 -3.37 -12.30 -13.54
N THR A 222 -2.08 -12.03 -13.78
CA THR A 222 -1.67 -11.04 -14.79
C THR A 222 -2.16 -11.47 -16.18
N PHE A 223 -1.98 -12.72 -16.57
CA PHE A 223 -2.51 -13.21 -17.83
C PHE A 223 -4.05 -13.26 -17.87
N ALA A 224 -4.70 -13.64 -16.77
CA ALA A 224 -6.15 -13.61 -16.66
C ALA A 224 -6.69 -12.19 -16.82
N LEU A 225 -6.00 -11.18 -16.26
CA LEU A 225 -6.39 -9.78 -16.37
C LEU A 225 -6.45 -9.31 -17.83
N TYR A 226 -5.45 -9.63 -18.65
CA TYR A 226 -5.48 -9.31 -20.08
C TYR A 226 -6.61 -10.05 -20.82
N ASN A 227 -6.88 -11.31 -20.47
CA ASN A 227 -8.00 -12.06 -21.07
C ASN A 227 -9.37 -11.45 -20.68
N LEU A 228 -9.50 -10.93 -19.46
CA LEU A 228 -10.72 -10.23 -19.02
C LEU A 228 -10.86 -8.86 -19.69
N TYR A 229 -9.74 -8.16 -19.88
CA TYR A 229 -9.69 -6.90 -20.64
C TYR A 229 -10.20 -7.12 -22.07
N ASP A 230 -9.69 -8.13 -22.78
CA ASP A 230 -10.06 -8.47 -24.15
C ASP A 230 -11.53 -8.89 -24.29
N SER A 231 -12.08 -9.56 -23.27
CA SER A 231 -13.48 -9.99 -23.28
C SER A 231 -14.44 -8.84 -22.95
N GLY A 232 -13.95 -7.66 -22.58
CA GLY A 232 -14.76 -6.53 -22.14
C GLY A 232 -15.46 -6.75 -20.79
N GLN A 233 -14.98 -7.71 -19.99
CA GLN A 233 -15.56 -8.01 -18.67
C GLN A 233 -15.05 -7.06 -17.58
N LEU A 234 -13.93 -6.36 -17.80
CA LEU A 234 -13.46 -5.31 -16.91
C LEU A 234 -14.30 -4.06 -17.16
N THR A 235 -15.29 -3.82 -16.31
CA THR A 235 -16.23 -2.71 -16.43
C THR A 235 -15.81 -1.47 -15.66
N THR A 236 -14.90 -1.61 -14.69
CA THR A 236 -14.28 -0.52 -13.94
C THR A 236 -12.80 -0.83 -13.77
N PRO A 237 -11.93 0.18 -13.58
CA PRO A 237 -10.50 -0.03 -13.37
C PRO A 237 -10.17 -0.91 -12.16
N GLU A 238 -11.07 -1.01 -11.17
CA GLU A 238 -10.80 -1.67 -9.91
C GLU A 238 -11.33 -3.10 -9.81
N TYR A 239 -12.30 -3.49 -10.67
CA TYR A 239 -13.18 -4.60 -10.33
C TYR A 239 -13.57 -5.50 -11.48
N LEU A 240 -13.55 -6.81 -11.18
CA LEU A 240 -14.63 -7.69 -11.65
C LEU A 240 -15.88 -7.37 -10.81
N SER A 241 -16.61 -6.36 -11.22
CA SER A 241 -17.83 -5.98 -10.54
C SER A 241 -18.92 -6.99 -10.85
N GLY A 242 -19.45 -7.60 -9.84
CA GLY A 242 -20.67 -8.38 -9.93
C GLY A 242 -20.59 -9.66 -9.13
N ARG A 243 -21.71 -10.00 -8.52
CA ARG A 243 -21.89 -11.23 -7.74
C ARG A 243 -21.99 -12.50 -8.60
N ASP A 244 -21.62 -12.44 -9.87
CA ASP A 244 -21.59 -13.56 -10.81
C ASP A 244 -20.32 -13.49 -11.67
N PRO A 245 -19.13 -13.73 -11.07
CA PRO A 245 -17.87 -13.64 -11.77
C PRO A 245 -17.76 -14.73 -12.82
N LYS A 246 -17.65 -14.34 -14.08
CA LYS A 246 -17.42 -15.23 -15.21
C LYS A 246 -15.92 -15.22 -15.57
N VAL A 247 -15.12 -15.81 -14.69
CA VAL A 247 -13.65 -15.78 -14.83
C VAL A 247 -13.04 -17.06 -15.38
N SER A 248 -13.83 -18.14 -15.48
CA SER A 248 -13.33 -19.47 -15.85
C SER A 248 -12.57 -19.47 -17.17
N ASP A 249 -13.12 -18.85 -18.23
CA ASP A 249 -12.44 -18.78 -19.54
C ASP A 249 -11.11 -18.00 -19.49
N ALA A 250 -11.09 -16.89 -18.76
CA ALA A 250 -9.90 -16.07 -18.61
C ALA A 250 -8.80 -16.83 -17.85
N PHE A 251 -9.14 -17.53 -16.77
CA PHE A 251 -8.20 -18.34 -16.01
C PHE A 251 -7.81 -19.64 -16.72
N THR A 252 -8.67 -20.23 -17.53
CA THR A 252 -8.29 -21.34 -18.42
C THR A 252 -7.17 -20.93 -19.38
N LYS A 253 -7.30 -19.78 -20.02
CA LYS A 253 -6.26 -19.24 -20.91
C LYS A 253 -4.99 -18.88 -20.14
N ALA A 254 -5.13 -18.28 -18.98
CA ALA A 254 -4.01 -17.98 -18.10
C ALA A 254 -3.29 -19.24 -17.63
N GLY A 255 -4.03 -20.28 -17.22
CA GLY A 255 -3.48 -21.59 -16.85
C GLY A 255 -2.74 -22.25 -18.00
N THR A 256 -3.28 -22.16 -19.23
CA THR A 256 -2.61 -22.65 -20.43
C THR A 256 -1.25 -21.96 -20.62
N LYS A 257 -1.20 -20.63 -20.47
CA LYS A 257 0.04 -19.84 -20.59
C LYS A 257 1.04 -20.15 -19.48
N LEU A 258 0.54 -20.27 -18.24
CA LEU A 258 1.36 -20.64 -17.09
C LEU A 258 2.00 -22.02 -17.29
N ARG A 259 1.23 -23.01 -17.76
CA ARG A 259 1.72 -24.35 -18.08
C ARG A 259 2.77 -24.32 -19.21
N ASP A 260 2.52 -23.56 -20.27
CA ASP A 260 3.47 -23.36 -21.38
C ASP A 260 4.82 -22.79 -20.86
N TRP A 261 4.77 -21.80 -19.97
CA TRP A 261 5.98 -21.25 -19.36
C TRP A 261 6.72 -22.24 -18.47
N MET A 262 6.00 -23.12 -17.76
CA MET A 262 6.60 -24.21 -16.99
C MET A 262 7.25 -25.24 -17.93
N ASP A 263 6.55 -25.67 -18.97
CA ASP A 263 7.03 -26.65 -19.94
C ASP A 263 8.25 -26.15 -20.72
N LYS A 264 8.29 -24.85 -21.03
CA LYS A 264 9.44 -24.18 -21.60
C LYS A 264 10.59 -24.00 -20.58
N GLY A 265 10.35 -24.20 -19.29
CA GLY A 265 11.31 -24.00 -18.21
C GLY A 265 11.66 -22.52 -17.98
N TYR A 266 10.74 -21.59 -18.24
CA TYR A 266 10.89 -20.21 -17.86
C TYR A 266 10.67 -19.99 -16.37
N ILE A 267 9.77 -20.79 -15.79
CA ILE A 267 9.50 -20.90 -14.36
C ILE A 267 9.53 -22.36 -13.94
N ASP A 268 9.82 -22.61 -12.67
CA ASP A 268 10.07 -23.96 -12.14
C ASP A 268 9.12 -24.26 -10.97
N ALA A 269 8.37 -25.37 -11.05
CA ALA A 269 7.47 -25.83 -10.00
C ALA A 269 8.17 -26.05 -8.64
N THR A 270 9.49 -26.24 -8.60
CA THR A 270 10.24 -26.30 -7.32
C THR A 270 10.12 -24.99 -6.54
N GLY A 271 9.76 -23.90 -7.18
CA GLY A 271 9.42 -22.62 -6.55
C GLY A 271 8.27 -22.70 -5.55
N LEU A 272 7.35 -23.68 -5.66
CA LEU A 272 6.24 -23.84 -4.72
C LEU A 272 6.67 -23.98 -3.26
N SER A 273 7.85 -24.55 -3.00
CA SER A 273 8.42 -24.68 -1.64
C SER A 273 9.38 -23.55 -1.27
N MET A 274 9.59 -22.59 -2.18
CA MET A 274 10.54 -21.50 -2.02
C MET A 274 9.89 -20.33 -1.28
N THR A 275 10.56 -19.85 -0.24
CA THR A 275 10.16 -18.60 0.42
C THR A 275 10.59 -17.41 -0.40
N ARG A 276 10.09 -16.23 -0.03
CA ARG A 276 10.51 -14.97 -0.64
C ARG A 276 11.99 -14.68 -0.39
N GLU A 277 12.48 -14.98 0.81
CA GLU A 277 13.88 -14.83 1.21
C GLU A 277 14.77 -15.78 0.40
N ASP A 278 14.34 -17.03 0.17
CA ASP A 278 15.07 -17.99 -0.67
C ASP A 278 15.16 -17.50 -2.13
N ALA A 279 14.07 -16.95 -2.66
CA ALA A 279 14.02 -16.39 -4.01
C ALA A 279 14.96 -15.19 -4.13
N SER A 280 14.90 -14.23 -3.20
CA SER A 280 15.79 -13.08 -3.14
C SER A 280 17.26 -13.53 -2.98
N GLY A 281 17.53 -14.54 -2.13
CA GLY A 281 18.86 -15.13 -1.99
C GLY A 281 19.39 -15.74 -3.30
N GLN A 282 18.55 -16.40 -4.10
CA GLN A 282 18.95 -16.89 -5.44
C GLN A 282 19.21 -15.75 -6.41
N PHE A 283 18.40 -14.69 -6.37
CA PHE A 283 18.58 -13.52 -7.20
C PHE A 283 19.90 -12.79 -6.89
N TYR A 284 20.23 -12.58 -5.61
CA TYR A 284 21.51 -11.98 -5.19
C TYR A 284 22.72 -12.87 -5.50
N GLN A 285 22.53 -14.19 -5.62
CA GLN A 285 23.53 -15.10 -6.16
C GLN A 285 23.61 -15.09 -7.69
N GLN A 286 22.86 -14.21 -8.37
CA GLN A 286 22.80 -14.07 -9.83
C GLN A 286 22.36 -15.36 -10.56
N LYS A 287 21.53 -16.19 -9.89
CA LYS A 287 21.00 -17.43 -10.44
C LYS A 287 19.75 -17.25 -11.29
N GLY A 288 19.19 -16.05 -11.34
CA GLY A 288 18.04 -15.72 -12.17
C GLY A 288 18.14 -14.30 -12.71
N LEU A 289 17.48 -14.07 -13.86
CA LEU A 289 17.46 -12.76 -14.49
C LEU A 289 16.38 -11.88 -13.89
N PHE A 290 15.14 -12.40 -13.78
CA PHE A 290 13.98 -11.68 -13.25
C PHE A 290 13.52 -12.25 -11.91
N ILE A 291 12.97 -11.38 -11.07
CA ILE A 291 12.27 -11.74 -9.82
C ILE A 291 11.11 -10.76 -9.60
N PHE A 292 10.00 -11.24 -9.05
CA PHE A 292 8.94 -10.37 -8.57
C PHE A 292 9.36 -9.65 -7.29
N MET A 293 8.96 -8.39 -7.17
CA MET A 293 9.14 -7.58 -5.97
C MET A 293 7.93 -6.66 -5.78
N ASN A 294 7.72 -6.21 -4.55
CA ASN A 294 6.89 -5.04 -4.30
C ASN A 294 7.76 -3.79 -4.36
N ASN A 295 7.23 -2.71 -4.91
CA ASN A 295 8.01 -1.48 -5.08
C ASN A 295 8.51 -0.87 -3.76
N ASN A 296 7.86 -1.15 -2.62
CA ASN A 296 8.31 -0.74 -1.30
C ASN A 296 9.60 -1.44 -0.81
N GLU A 297 10.03 -2.51 -1.50
CA GLU A 297 11.27 -3.23 -1.20
C GLU A 297 12.48 -2.71 -1.98
N LEU A 298 12.29 -1.67 -2.82
CA LEU A 298 13.30 -1.19 -3.76
C LEU A 298 14.64 -0.86 -3.07
N GLY A 299 14.60 -0.10 -1.98
CA GLY A 299 15.82 0.33 -1.28
C GLY A 299 16.65 -0.85 -0.77
N ASP A 300 15.99 -1.85 -0.18
CA ASP A 300 16.66 -3.06 0.30
C ASP A 300 17.18 -3.92 -0.86
N MET A 301 16.42 -4.05 -1.95
CA MET A 301 16.87 -4.80 -3.11
C MET A 301 18.07 -4.17 -3.81
N GLU A 302 18.08 -2.85 -4.00
CA GLU A 302 19.23 -2.12 -4.55
C GLU A 302 20.47 -2.27 -3.70
N LYS A 303 20.33 -2.12 -2.38
CA LYS A 303 21.42 -2.28 -1.43
C LYS A 303 22.00 -3.69 -1.48
N ASN A 304 21.16 -4.71 -1.39
CA ASN A 304 21.60 -6.11 -1.38
C ASN A 304 22.22 -6.54 -2.73
N ALA A 305 21.66 -6.08 -3.86
CA ALA A 305 22.23 -6.32 -5.18
C ALA A 305 23.61 -5.68 -5.33
N LYS A 306 23.76 -4.43 -4.86
CA LYS A 306 25.06 -3.73 -4.86
C LYS A 306 26.10 -4.43 -3.99
N GLU A 307 25.73 -4.93 -2.81
CA GLU A 307 26.59 -5.74 -1.96
C GLU A 307 26.97 -7.07 -2.64
N ALA A 308 26.08 -7.63 -3.46
CA ALA A 308 26.34 -8.81 -4.29
C ALA A 308 27.11 -8.50 -5.59
N GLY A 309 27.42 -7.25 -5.88
CA GLY A 309 28.27 -6.82 -6.99
C GLY A 309 27.55 -6.58 -8.31
N PHE A 310 26.24 -6.31 -8.30
CA PHE A 310 25.47 -5.96 -9.50
C PHE A 310 24.45 -4.87 -9.25
N GLU A 311 23.91 -4.29 -10.34
CA GLU A 311 22.83 -3.32 -10.30
C GLU A 311 21.52 -3.97 -10.76
N ILE A 312 20.40 -3.50 -10.18
CA ILE A 312 19.08 -3.90 -10.64
C ILE A 312 18.43 -2.79 -11.48
N GLY A 313 17.53 -3.21 -12.35
CA GLY A 313 16.52 -2.35 -12.95
C GLY A 313 15.14 -2.89 -12.61
N VAL A 314 14.12 -2.08 -12.86
CA VAL A 314 12.72 -2.44 -12.58
C VAL A 314 11.87 -2.25 -13.82
N MET A 315 10.81 -3.05 -13.93
CA MET A 315 9.83 -2.96 -15.01
C MET A 315 8.47 -3.50 -14.59
N GLY A 316 7.40 -3.03 -15.23
CA GLY A 316 6.10 -3.69 -15.13
C GLY A 316 6.17 -5.10 -15.74
N PHE A 317 5.25 -5.98 -15.36
CA PHE A 317 5.10 -7.25 -16.07
C PHE A 317 4.65 -6.94 -17.52
N PRO A 318 5.36 -7.42 -18.56
CA PRO A 318 5.10 -6.97 -19.91
C PRO A 318 3.68 -7.28 -20.40
N ALA A 319 3.05 -6.33 -21.07
CA ALA A 319 1.77 -6.50 -21.72
C ALA A 319 1.87 -7.42 -22.95
N PRO A 320 0.81 -8.13 -23.36
CA PRO A 320 0.74 -8.66 -24.73
C PRO A 320 0.88 -7.56 -25.77
N GLU A 321 1.37 -7.88 -26.97
CA GLU A 321 1.56 -6.87 -28.02
C GLU A 321 0.24 -6.14 -28.34
N GLY A 322 0.31 -4.82 -28.40
CA GLY A 322 -0.84 -3.96 -28.71
C GLY A 322 -1.78 -3.64 -27.54
N HIS A 323 -1.49 -4.15 -26.34
CA HIS A 323 -2.24 -3.85 -25.13
C HIS A 323 -1.60 -2.73 -24.31
N PRO A 324 -2.42 -1.96 -23.53
CA PRO A 324 -1.88 -1.06 -22.55
C PRO A 324 -1.18 -1.85 -21.42
N GLN A 325 -0.28 -1.20 -20.71
CA GLN A 325 0.27 -1.77 -19.49
C GLN A 325 -0.82 -1.83 -18.42
N LEU A 326 -1.13 -3.03 -17.96
CA LEU A 326 -2.03 -3.25 -16.83
C LEU A 326 -1.22 -3.56 -15.57
N LEU A 327 -1.65 -3.01 -14.43
CA LEU A 327 -1.07 -3.33 -13.14
C LEU A 327 -1.97 -4.33 -12.42
N PHE A 328 -1.39 -5.47 -12.11
CA PHE A 328 -1.98 -6.44 -11.20
C PHE A 328 -1.67 -6.05 -9.75
N ASN A 329 -2.67 -6.19 -8.89
CA ASN A 329 -2.53 -5.95 -7.45
C ASN A 329 -1.99 -4.57 -7.08
N PHE A 330 -2.34 -3.54 -7.88
CA PHE A 330 -2.05 -2.16 -7.54
C PHE A 330 -2.87 -1.78 -6.30
N GLY A 331 -2.22 -1.14 -5.35
CA GLY A 331 -2.81 -0.68 -4.12
C GLY A 331 -2.15 0.59 -3.63
N ALA A 332 -2.61 1.03 -2.50
CA ALA A 332 -1.97 2.11 -1.77
C ALA A 332 -2.02 1.81 -0.27
N ASP A 333 -0.91 2.03 0.38
CA ASP A 333 -0.90 2.26 1.81
C ASP A 333 -1.48 3.66 2.00
N SER A 334 -2.53 3.73 2.76
CA SER A 334 -3.39 4.91 2.83
C SER A 334 -3.63 5.31 4.28
N PHE A 335 -4.19 6.47 4.47
CA PHE A 335 -4.69 6.91 5.76
C PHE A 335 -6.19 7.18 5.67
N MET A 336 -6.90 6.82 6.72
CA MET A 336 -8.32 7.10 6.89
C MET A 336 -8.54 7.98 8.10
N VAL A 337 -9.74 8.57 8.18
CA VAL A 337 -10.25 9.24 9.38
C VAL A 337 -11.32 8.37 10.00
N TYR A 338 -11.30 8.22 11.32
CA TYR A 338 -12.33 7.50 12.06
C TYR A 338 -13.66 8.26 12.03
N SER A 339 -14.76 7.55 11.75
CA SER A 339 -16.08 8.18 11.65
C SER A 339 -16.61 8.75 12.98
N GLY A 340 -16.12 8.23 14.11
CA GLY A 340 -16.49 8.67 15.46
C GLY A 340 -15.57 9.74 16.04
N THR A 341 -14.61 10.30 15.27
CA THR A 341 -13.74 11.37 15.76
C THR A 341 -14.53 12.62 16.13
N GLU A 342 -14.14 13.29 17.22
CA GLU A 342 -14.69 14.60 17.62
C GLU A 342 -13.99 15.75 16.87
N HIS A 343 -12.89 15.47 16.11
CA HIS A 343 -12.01 16.44 15.48
C HIS A 343 -11.79 16.18 13.98
N PRO A 344 -12.87 16.02 13.17
CA PRO A 344 -12.73 15.64 11.76
C PRO A 344 -11.96 16.68 10.91
N ASP A 345 -12.12 17.97 11.19
CA ASP A 345 -11.44 19.01 10.42
C ASP A 345 -9.94 19.03 10.69
N GLU A 346 -9.51 18.83 11.95
CA GLU A 346 -8.09 18.73 12.30
C GLU A 346 -7.46 17.45 11.77
N ALA A 347 -8.18 16.33 11.82
CA ALA A 347 -7.75 15.05 11.25
C ALA A 347 -7.56 15.17 9.73
N VAL A 348 -8.53 15.75 9.02
CA VAL A 348 -8.41 15.99 7.56
C VAL A 348 -7.28 16.96 7.25
N LYS A 349 -7.10 18.02 8.04
CA LYS A 349 -5.98 18.96 7.86
C LYS A 349 -4.63 18.27 7.99
N PHE A 350 -4.50 17.32 8.93
CA PHE A 350 -3.30 16.50 9.05
C PHE A 350 -3.12 15.60 7.84
N LEU A 351 -4.19 14.96 7.33
CA LEU A 351 -4.14 14.16 6.09
C LEU A 351 -3.70 14.99 4.87
N GLN A 352 -4.23 16.20 4.71
CA GLN A 352 -3.83 17.10 3.63
C GLN A 352 -2.36 17.47 3.71
N TYR A 353 -1.84 17.70 4.93
CA TYR A 353 -0.44 18.00 5.15
C TYR A 353 0.47 16.82 4.81
N ILE A 354 0.20 15.62 5.35
CA ILE A 354 1.05 14.45 5.10
C ILE A 354 1.00 13.96 3.65
N THR A 355 -0.05 14.32 2.90
CA THR A 355 -0.19 13.99 1.47
C THR A 355 0.18 15.14 0.54
N SER A 356 0.70 16.25 1.08
CA SER A 356 1.23 17.35 0.28
C SER A 356 2.45 16.92 -0.53
N GLU A 357 2.74 17.62 -1.64
CA GLU A 357 3.91 17.36 -2.47
C GLU A 357 5.21 17.43 -1.67
N GLU A 358 5.39 18.46 -0.83
CA GLU A 358 6.60 18.69 -0.06
C GLU A 358 6.88 17.53 0.91
N VAL A 359 5.88 17.14 1.71
CA VAL A 359 6.03 16.06 2.71
C VAL A 359 6.24 14.71 2.03
N GLN A 360 5.48 14.41 0.99
CA GLN A 360 5.64 13.15 0.27
C GLN A 360 6.95 13.10 -0.51
N GLN A 361 7.42 14.20 -1.08
CA GLN A 361 8.72 14.26 -1.74
C GLN A 361 9.86 13.95 -0.77
N GLU A 362 9.85 14.55 0.43
CA GLU A 362 10.87 14.30 1.46
C GLU A 362 10.80 12.85 1.96
N PHE A 363 9.60 12.35 2.24
CA PHE A 363 9.40 10.97 2.68
C PHE A 363 9.86 9.97 1.61
N GLY A 364 9.46 10.15 0.36
CA GLY A 364 9.86 9.29 -0.76
C GLY A 364 11.37 9.26 -0.96
N ASN A 365 12.04 10.41 -0.90
CA ASN A 365 13.49 10.49 -1.04
C ASN A 365 14.24 9.82 0.12
N SER A 366 13.72 9.95 1.35
CA SER A 366 14.37 9.38 2.54
C SER A 366 14.16 7.87 2.71
N THR A 367 13.05 7.34 2.20
CA THR A 367 12.66 5.94 2.42
C THR A 367 12.80 5.05 1.17
N GLY A 368 12.99 5.62 -0.01
CA GLY A 368 12.95 4.90 -1.27
C GLY A 368 11.52 4.58 -1.77
N SER A 369 10.48 5.08 -1.09
CA SER A 369 9.09 4.82 -1.43
C SER A 369 8.64 5.62 -2.67
N VAL A 370 7.69 5.07 -3.43
CA VAL A 370 6.99 5.79 -4.49
C VAL A 370 5.66 6.29 -3.94
N MET A 371 5.53 7.60 -3.90
CA MET A 371 4.43 8.27 -3.22
C MET A 371 3.20 8.39 -4.11
N ALA A 372 2.05 8.61 -3.47
CA ALA A 372 0.79 8.76 -4.19
C ALA A 372 0.59 10.17 -4.77
N ASN A 373 1.33 11.18 -4.31
CA ASN A 373 1.28 12.51 -4.91
C ASN A 373 2.05 12.48 -6.25
N LYS A 374 1.32 12.72 -7.34
CA LYS A 374 1.84 12.61 -8.70
C LYS A 374 2.84 13.69 -9.09
N ASN A 375 2.98 14.75 -8.28
CA ASN A 375 3.94 15.82 -8.50
C ASN A 375 5.33 15.48 -7.94
N CYS A 376 5.45 14.42 -7.14
CA CYS A 376 6.74 13.95 -6.65
C CYS A 376 7.65 13.53 -7.81
N SER A 377 8.91 13.90 -7.71
CA SER A 377 9.97 13.56 -8.66
C SER A 377 11.09 12.79 -7.94
N TYR A 378 11.78 11.92 -8.66
CA TYR A 378 12.75 11.02 -8.07
C TYR A 378 14.09 11.10 -8.81
N GLU A 379 15.19 11.24 -8.05
CA GLU A 379 16.55 11.16 -8.59
C GLU A 379 16.99 9.71 -8.81
N ASN A 380 16.48 8.77 -8.04
CA ASN A 380 16.72 7.36 -8.23
C ASN A 380 16.00 6.86 -9.49
N GLU A 381 16.76 6.27 -10.42
CA GLU A 381 16.27 5.80 -11.75
C GLU A 381 15.13 4.77 -11.60
N ASN A 382 15.21 3.87 -10.63
CA ASN A 382 14.20 2.84 -10.41
C ASN A 382 12.92 3.42 -9.78
N GLN A 383 13.03 4.35 -8.84
CA GLN A 383 11.87 5.08 -8.32
C GLN A 383 11.17 5.88 -9.43
N ALA A 384 11.93 6.59 -10.26
CA ALA A 384 11.38 7.33 -11.40
C ALA A 384 10.67 6.38 -12.39
N THR A 385 11.24 5.19 -12.61
CA THR A 385 10.64 4.16 -13.45
C THR A 385 9.33 3.64 -12.85
N PHE A 386 9.26 3.38 -11.55
CA PHE A 386 8.02 3.00 -10.89
C PHE A 386 6.96 4.10 -10.97
N SER A 387 7.33 5.35 -10.66
CA SER A 387 6.41 6.48 -10.78
C SER A 387 5.81 6.57 -12.17
N LYS A 388 6.63 6.39 -13.20
CA LYS A 388 6.18 6.34 -14.59
C LYS A 388 5.24 5.16 -14.86
N ILE A 389 5.61 3.95 -14.44
CA ILE A 389 4.76 2.76 -14.60
C ILE A 389 3.38 3.01 -13.97
N PHE A 390 3.34 3.53 -12.74
CA PHE A 390 2.08 3.75 -12.02
C PHE A 390 1.23 4.87 -12.62
N SER A 391 1.84 5.90 -13.21
CA SER A 391 1.11 6.99 -13.86
C SER A 391 0.61 6.66 -15.28
N GLU A 392 1.28 5.75 -15.99
CA GLU A 392 0.98 5.40 -17.38
C GLU A 392 0.16 4.11 -17.52
N SER A 393 0.02 3.31 -16.44
CA SER A 393 -0.66 2.02 -16.48
C SER A 393 -2.12 2.12 -16.04
N GLU A 394 -2.94 1.23 -16.57
CA GLU A 394 -4.29 1.01 -16.08
C GLU A 394 -4.26 -0.01 -14.94
N SER A 395 -4.95 0.30 -13.84
CA SER A 395 -5.03 -0.57 -12.66
C SER A 395 -6.36 -1.32 -12.64
N TYR A 396 -6.29 -2.62 -12.48
CA TYR A 396 -7.45 -3.48 -12.29
C TYR A 396 -7.20 -4.44 -11.14
N ARG A 397 -8.25 -4.79 -10.40
CA ARG A 397 -8.23 -5.80 -9.36
C ARG A 397 -9.16 -6.94 -9.71
N ILE A 398 -8.63 -8.16 -9.69
CA ILE A 398 -9.43 -9.36 -9.93
C ILE A 398 -10.01 -9.89 -8.61
N ASN A 399 -9.31 -9.71 -7.48
CA ASN A 399 -9.52 -10.47 -6.26
C ASN A 399 -10.20 -9.74 -5.12
N TYR A 400 -10.68 -8.53 -5.32
CA TYR A 400 -11.21 -7.77 -4.19
C TYR A 400 -12.62 -7.25 -4.47
N ASP A 401 -13.62 -8.08 -4.15
CA ASP A 401 -14.85 -7.52 -3.62
C ASP A 401 -14.68 -7.39 -2.09
N TYR A 402 -14.96 -6.22 -1.54
CA TYR A 402 -14.76 -5.89 -0.14
C TYR A 402 -15.56 -6.77 0.82
N ASN A 403 -16.51 -7.54 0.30
CA ASN A 403 -17.32 -8.46 1.07
C ASN A 403 -16.98 -9.94 0.80
N ALA A 404 -15.96 -10.22 -0.03
CA ALA A 404 -15.69 -11.59 -0.46
C ALA A 404 -14.65 -12.34 0.38
N GLY A 405 -14.29 -11.84 1.56
CA GLY A 405 -13.31 -12.48 2.42
C GLY A 405 -11.90 -12.53 1.82
N ASP A 406 -11.16 -13.62 2.05
CA ASP A 406 -9.78 -13.81 1.51
C ASP A 406 -9.79 -14.54 0.15
N VAL A 407 -10.52 -14.01 -0.83
CA VAL A 407 -10.56 -14.57 -2.19
C VAL A 407 -9.15 -14.73 -2.77
N GLY A 408 -8.28 -13.74 -2.56
CA GLY A 408 -6.91 -13.76 -3.08
C GLY A 408 -6.12 -14.95 -2.56
N GLY A 409 -6.16 -15.19 -1.27
CA GLY A 409 -5.48 -16.34 -0.65
C GLY A 409 -6.04 -17.69 -1.10
N ASP A 410 -7.35 -17.78 -1.33
CA ASP A 410 -7.97 -19.02 -1.79
C ASP A 410 -7.69 -19.29 -3.28
N VAL A 411 -7.69 -18.28 -4.14
CA VAL A 411 -7.27 -18.41 -5.55
C VAL A 411 -5.79 -18.79 -5.64
N ALA A 412 -4.92 -18.22 -4.79
CA ALA A 412 -3.51 -18.59 -4.74
C ALA A 412 -3.29 -20.07 -4.37
N LYS A 413 -4.13 -20.64 -3.50
CA LYS A 413 -4.11 -22.09 -3.17
C LYS A 413 -4.52 -22.92 -4.39
N VAL A 414 -5.57 -22.53 -5.10
CA VAL A 414 -6.01 -23.20 -6.34
C VAL A 414 -4.89 -23.17 -7.39
N THR A 415 -4.25 -22.03 -7.57
CA THR A 415 -3.12 -21.90 -8.50
C THR A 415 -1.93 -22.77 -8.08
N SER A 416 -1.61 -22.82 -6.78
CA SER A 416 -0.54 -23.66 -6.25
C SER A 416 -0.83 -25.14 -6.50
N ASN A 417 -2.08 -25.59 -6.34
CA ASN A 417 -2.50 -26.96 -6.65
C ASN A 417 -2.37 -27.26 -8.14
N PHE A 418 -2.79 -26.33 -9.00
CA PHE A 418 -2.64 -26.46 -10.46
C PHE A 418 -1.17 -26.60 -10.86
N VAL A 419 -0.26 -25.83 -10.28
CA VAL A 419 1.17 -25.89 -10.54
C VAL A 419 1.77 -27.22 -10.03
N ALA A 420 1.33 -27.68 -8.86
CA ALA A 420 1.84 -28.91 -8.23
C ALA A 420 1.40 -30.19 -8.94
N ASP A 421 0.19 -30.20 -9.51
CA ASP A 421 -0.40 -31.39 -10.15
C ASP A 421 -0.54 -31.21 -11.66
N PRO A 422 0.35 -31.81 -12.47
CA PRO A 422 0.26 -31.74 -13.92
C PRO A 422 -1.00 -32.41 -14.52
N SER A 423 -1.75 -33.19 -13.74
CA SER A 423 -2.99 -33.84 -14.21
C SER A 423 -4.19 -32.91 -14.21
N VAL A 424 -4.14 -31.81 -13.44
CA VAL A 424 -5.16 -30.77 -13.47
C VAL A 424 -5.07 -30.00 -14.79
N THR A 425 -6.12 -30.04 -15.58
CA THR A 425 -6.16 -29.33 -16.86
C THR A 425 -6.36 -27.83 -16.66
N PRO A 426 -5.98 -26.97 -17.63
CA PRO A 426 -6.29 -25.54 -17.59
C PRO A 426 -7.77 -25.23 -17.46
N GLU A 427 -8.64 -26.04 -18.08
CA GLU A 427 -10.10 -25.91 -17.99
C GLU A 427 -10.60 -26.19 -16.56
N GLU A 428 -10.11 -27.26 -15.91
CA GLU A 428 -10.41 -27.58 -14.52
C GLU A 428 -9.92 -26.48 -13.59
N TYR A 429 -8.71 -25.95 -13.84
CA TYR A 429 -8.17 -24.82 -13.09
C TYR A 429 -9.06 -23.59 -13.19
N GLY A 430 -9.46 -23.20 -14.40
CA GLY A 430 -10.34 -22.05 -14.61
C GLY A 430 -11.68 -22.20 -13.90
N GLN A 431 -12.27 -23.41 -13.92
CA GLN A 431 -13.52 -23.73 -13.20
C GLN A 431 -13.35 -23.64 -11.69
N GLN A 432 -12.28 -24.20 -11.14
CA GLN A 432 -11.98 -24.12 -9.70
C GLN A 432 -11.78 -22.69 -9.20
N VAL A 433 -11.15 -21.84 -10.01
CA VAL A 433 -11.03 -20.42 -9.69
C VAL A 433 -12.39 -19.74 -9.66
N GLU A 434 -13.26 -19.94 -10.67
CA GLU A 434 -14.61 -19.37 -10.69
C GLU A 434 -15.47 -19.87 -9.52
N GLU A 435 -15.41 -21.15 -9.19
CA GLU A 435 -16.08 -21.73 -8.02
C GLU A 435 -15.58 -21.09 -6.71
N THR A 436 -14.29 -20.81 -6.61
CA THR A 436 -13.68 -20.14 -5.43
C THR A 436 -14.22 -18.73 -5.29
N PHE A 437 -14.28 -17.95 -6.36
CA PHE A 437 -14.88 -16.62 -6.34
C PHE A 437 -16.35 -16.67 -5.92
N THR A 438 -17.13 -17.56 -6.54
CA THR A 438 -18.56 -17.72 -6.24
C THR A 438 -18.80 -18.06 -4.78
N LYS A 439 -18.04 -19.03 -4.25
CA LYS A 439 -18.14 -19.45 -2.86
C LYS A 439 -17.80 -18.31 -1.89
N CYS A 440 -16.71 -17.60 -2.12
CA CYS A 440 -16.32 -16.47 -1.27
C CYS A 440 -17.39 -15.36 -1.25
N LEU A 441 -18.01 -15.08 -2.40
CA LEU A 441 -19.10 -14.11 -2.50
C LEU A 441 -20.38 -14.58 -1.77
N GLU A 442 -20.69 -15.87 -1.80
CA GLU A 442 -21.86 -16.45 -1.10
C GLU A 442 -21.67 -16.43 0.42
N GLU A 443 -20.45 -16.70 0.89
CA GLU A 443 -20.14 -16.78 2.33
C GLU A 443 -20.01 -15.41 3.02
N ASN A 444 -19.71 -14.34 2.27
CA ASN A 444 -19.40 -13.01 2.80
C ASN A 444 -20.33 -11.90 2.25
N GLY A 445 -21.29 -12.23 1.37
CA GLY A 445 -22.16 -11.29 0.65
C GLY A 445 -23.55 -11.04 1.23
#